data_ad978a42517fe9d2428bcb23c25f0c65
#
_entry.id   ad978a42517fe9d2428bcb23c25f0c65
#
_cell.length_a   1.000
_cell.length_b   1.000
_cell.length_c   1.000
_cell.angle_alpha   90.00
_cell.angle_beta   90.00
_cell.angle_gamma   90.00
#
_symmetry.space_group_name_H-M   'P 1'
#
loop_
_entity.id
_entity.type
_entity.pdbx_description
1 polymer ?
#
loop_
_entity_poly.entity_id
_entity_poly.type
_entity_poly.pdbx_seq_one_letter_code
_entity_poly.pdbx_strand_id
1 'polypeptide(L)'
;MKGTYELHETVYYNENGQKDGDYSSIFIFGLPHVLGHYKNDQKDGRWITIAESGDTLMIETYVNGREEGLHVSFDRKTGTRKREFYMKNDRKEGLYREYDPENGELIYEATYQYGRINGKERRLIVTNRYDYWEISTYINGRQSGPFESRYVKNDRIREVGECRNGRRIGRWKLYDIDGKLEKEWEETK
;
A
#
# COMPACT_ATOMS: atom_id res chain seq x y z
N MET A 1 3.45 10.50 -37.13
CA MET A 1 4.23 9.26 -37.21
C MET A 1 3.92 8.42 -35.98
N LYS A 2 3.35 7.24 -36.15
CA LYS A 2 3.22 6.25 -35.05
C LYS A 2 4.59 5.58 -34.93
N GLY A 3 5.36 5.92 -33.92
CA GLY A 3 6.62 5.24 -33.62
C GLY A 3 6.31 3.81 -33.17
N THR A 4 6.88 2.82 -33.82
CA THR A 4 6.94 1.45 -33.32
C THR A 4 7.92 1.46 -32.15
N TYR A 5 7.42 1.16 -30.95
CA TYR A 5 8.26 0.98 -29.76
C TYR A 5 8.90 -0.41 -29.87
N GLU A 6 10.22 -0.47 -29.96
CA GLU A 6 10.96 -1.73 -29.87
C GLU A 6 11.31 -2.00 -28.40
N LEU A 7 10.94 -3.17 -27.91
CA LEU A 7 11.39 -3.68 -26.62
C LEU A 7 12.74 -4.36 -26.83
N HIS A 8 13.77 -3.88 -26.14
CA HIS A 8 15.04 -4.61 -26.05
C HIS A 8 15.10 -5.35 -24.74
N GLU A 9 15.19 -6.66 -24.80
CA GLU A 9 15.33 -7.51 -23.63
C GLU A 9 16.53 -8.46 -23.75
N THR A 10 17.15 -8.73 -22.59
CA THR A 10 18.14 -9.78 -22.42
C THR A 10 17.54 -10.84 -21.55
N VAL A 11 17.51 -12.05 -22.06
CA VAL A 11 16.97 -13.22 -21.36
C VAL A 11 17.91 -14.39 -21.56
N TYR A 12 18.22 -15.12 -20.51
CA TYR A 12 19.01 -16.33 -20.57
C TYR A 12 18.09 -17.55 -20.51
N TYR A 13 18.50 -18.65 -21.14
CA TYR A 13 17.75 -19.91 -21.21
C TYR A 13 18.62 -21.07 -20.78
N ASN A 14 18.03 -22.00 -20.06
CA ASN A 14 18.69 -23.27 -19.71
C ASN A 14 18.66 -24.28 -20.88
N GLU A 15 19.24 -25.46 -20.67
CA GLU A 15 19.33 -26.53 -21.67
C GLU A 15 17.95 -27.05 -22.14
N ASN A 16 16.90 -26.84 -21.33
CA ASN A 16 15.53 -27.21 -21.65
C ASN A 16 14.75 -26.10 -22.39
N GLY A 17 15.40 -24.98 -22.73
CA GLY A 17 14.77 -23.83 -23.39
C GLY A 17 13.89 -22.98 -22.48
N GLN A 18 14.00 -23.13 -21.19
CA GLN A 18 13.28 -22.34 -20.19
C GLN A 18 14.09 -21.10 -19.80
N LYS A 19 13.41 -19.97 -19.55
CA LYS A 19 14.06 -18.76 -19.00
C LYS A 19 14.71 -19.12 -17.65
N ASP A 20 16.02 -18.91 -17.56
CA ASP A 20 16.78 -19.21 -16.35
C ASP A 20 18.03 -18.32 -16.31
N GLY A 21 18.09 -17.40 -15.37
CA GLY A 21 19.14 -16.40 -15.25
C GLY A 21 18.62 -14.99 -15.20
N ASP A 22 19.51 -14.03 -15.29
CA ASP A 22 19.22 -12.62 -15.17
C ASP A 22 18.36 -12.12 -16.35
N TYR A 23 17.44 -11.23 -16.02
CA TYR A 23 16.55 -10.55 -16.94
C TYR A 23 16.79 -9.05 -16.92
N SER A 24 16.86 -8.46 -18.10
CA SER A 24 16.89 -7.01 -18.27
C SER A 24 16.05 -6.62 -19.47
N SER A 25 15.18 -5.62 -19.30
CA SER A 25 14.47 -5.01 -20.43
C SER A 25 14.54 -3.50 -20.39
N ILE A 26 14.72 -2.90 -21.57
CA ILE A 26 14.68 -1.45 -21.74
C ILE A 26 13.83 -1.14 -22.97
N PHE A 27 12.95 -0.15 -22.87
CA PHE A 27 12.24 0.40 -24.03
C PHE A 27 13.06 1.55 -24.64
N ILE A 28 13.14 1.59 -25.96
CA ILE A 28 13.67 2.76 -26.67
C ILE A 28 12.68 3.92 -26.43
N PHE A 29 13.17 5.11 -26.07
CA PHE A 29 12.42 6.33 -25.74
C PHE A 29 11.88 6.42 -24.28
N GLY A 30 12.72 6.08 -23.30
CA GLY A 30 12.53 6.57 -21.94
C GLY A 30 11.49 5.84 -21.12
N LEU A 31 11.22 4.60 -21.45
CA LEU A 31 10.34 3.75 -20.65
C LEU A 31 11.13 2.97 -19.58
N PRO A 32 10.45 2.47 -18.56
CA PRO A 32 11.14 1.85 -17.42
C PRO A 32 12.05 0.70 -17.85
N HIS A 33 13.23 0.68 -17.26
CA HIS A 33 14.15 -0.44 -17.30
C HIS A 33 13.74 -1.44 -16.22
N VAL A 34 13.54 -2.70 -16.58
CA VAL A 34 13.17 -3.76 -15.63
C VAL A 34 14.34 -4.73 -15.50
N LEU A 35 14.74 -4.95 -14.26
CA LEU A 35 15.77 -5.93 -13.88
C LEU A 35 15.14 -7.01 -13.02
N GLY A 36 15.54 -8.25 -13.19
CA GLY A 36 15.05 -9.36 -12.42
C GLY A 36 15.83 -10.64 -12.68
N HIS A 37 15.28 -11.73 -12.21
CA HIS A 37 15.84 -13.07 -12.42
C HIS A 37 14.71 -14.05 -12.70
N TYR A 38 14.93 -14.93 -13.66
CA TYR A 38 14.06 -16.06 -13.93
C TYR A 38 14.71 -17.35 -13.48
N LYS A 39 13.88 -18.28 -12.99
CA LYS A 39 14.24 -19.65 -12.71
C LYS A 39 13.18 -20.58 -13.28
N ASN A 40 13.53 -21.40 -14.27
CA ASN A 40 12.61 -22.31 -14.96
C ASN A 40 11.31 -21.61 -15.40
N ASP A 41 11.42 -20.55 -16.21
CA ASP A 41 10.34 -19.70 -16.73
C ASP A 41 9.58 -18.86 -15.67
N GLN A 42 9.92 -18.97 -14.41
CA GLN A 42 9.24 -18.28 -13.32
C GLN A 42 10.08 -17.11 -12.81
N LYS A 43 9.45 -15.99 -12.51
CA LYS A 43 10.12 -14.90 -11.77
C LYS A 43 10.61 -15.43 -10.44
N ASP A 44 11.87 -15.14 -10.09
CA ASP A 44 12.47 -15.54 -8.82
C ASP A 44 13.33 -14.40 -8.28
N GLY A 45 13.36 -14.24 -6.95
CA GLY A 45 14.13 -13.18 -6.34
C GLY A 45 13.53 -11.79 -6.53
N ARG A 46 14.39 -10.80 -6.54
CA ARG A 46 14.03 -9.36 -6.56
C ARG A 46 13.89 -8.85 -8.00
N TRP A 47 12.77 -8.18 -8.25
CA TRP A 47 12.49 -7.47 -9.50
C TRP A 47 12.46 -5.98 -9.25
N ILE A 48 13.12 -5.20 -10.11
CA ILE A 48 13.28 -3.77 -9.95
C ILE A 48 12.84 -3.08 -11.24
N THR A 49 11.95 -2.11 -11.10
CA THR A 49 11.58 -1.19 -12.18
C THR A 49 12.25 0.16 -11.96
N ILE A 50 12.98 0.63 -12.95
CA ILE A 50 13.79 1.86 -12.91
C ILE A 50 13.24 2.83 -13.96
N ALA A 51 13.07 4.11 -13.59
CA ALA A 51 12.69 5.17 -14.52
C ALA A 51 13.84 5.55 -15.46
N GLU A 52 13.54 6.30 -16.51
CA GLU A 52 14.54 6.88 -17.42
C GLU A 52 15.57 7.75 -16.70
N SER A 53 15.16 8.43 -15.62
CA SER A 53 16.06 9.22 -14.75
C SER A 53 17.10 8.37 -13.99
N GLY A 54 16.94 7.06 -13.96
CA GLY A 54 17.73 6.14 -13.14
C GLY A 54 17.10 5.85 -11.76
N ASP A 55 16.01 6.53 -11.40
CA ASP A 55 15.35 6.35 -10.12
C ASP A 55 14.55 5.05 -10.08
N THR A 56 14.59 4.36 -8.94
CA THR A 56 13.77 3.17 -8.72
C THR A 56 12.30 3.56 -8.58
N LEU A 57 11.43 2.92 -9.37
CA LEU A 57 9.97 3.10 -9.31
C LEU A 57 9.29 2.02 -8.46
N MET A 58 9.79 0.78 -8.55
CA MET A 58 9.17 -0.35 -7.88
C MET A 58 10.20 -1.45 -7.57
N ILE A 59 10.00 -2.10 -6.46
CA ILE A 59 10.72 -3.30 -6.05
C ILE A 59 9.68 -4.33 -5.67
N GLU A 60 9.76 -5.50 -6.28
CA GLU A 60 8.90 -6.64 -6.05
C GLU A 60 9.76 -7.86 -5.73
N THR A 61 9.24 -8.79 -4.95
CA THR A 61 9.94 -10.02 -4.62
C THR A 61 9.09 -11.22 -5.01
N TYR A 62 9.73 -12.19 -5.65
CA TYR A 62 9.08 -13.40 -6.15
C TYR A 62 9.79 -14.66 -5.66
N VAL A 63 9.04 -15.72 -5.44
CA VAL A 63 9.55 -17.06 -5.19
C VAL A 63 8.77 -18.04 -6.08
N ASN A 64 9.46 -18.70 -7.02
CA ASN A 64 8.84 -19.63 -7.94
C ASN A 64 7.59 -19.04 -8.64
N GLY A 65 7.70 -17.82 -9.18
CA GLY A 65 6.67 -17.12 -9.94
C GLY A 65 5.58 -16.45 -9.12
N ARG A 66 5.57 -16.64 -7.79
CA ARG A 66 4.58 -16.02 -6.89
C ARG A 66 5.16 -14.82 -6.18
N GLU A 67 4.33 -13.79 -6.00
CA GLU A 67 4.69 -12.66 -5.17
C GLU A 67 4.88 -13.10 -3.70
N GLU A 68 6.09 -12.91 -3.19
CA GLU A 68 6.49 -13.34 -1.85
C GLU A 68 7.50 -12.37 -1.26
N GLY A 69 7.21 -11.76 -0.13
CA GLY A 69 8.12 -10.82 0.53
C GLY A 69 7.73 -9.36 0.39
N LEU A 70 8.69 -8.47 0.61
CA LEU A 70 8.47 -7.03 0.62
C LEU A 70 8.31 -6.46 -0.79
N HIS A 71 7.26 -5.69 -0.99
CA HIS A 71 7.02 -4.85 -2.16
C HIS A 71 7.09 -3.38 -1.76
N VAL A 72 7.79 -2.58 -2.57
CA VAL A 72 7.95 -1.14 -2.35
C VAL A 72 7.73 -0.41 -3.68
N SER A 73 6.96 0.65 -3.67
CA SER A 73 6.84 1.57 -4.80
C SER A 73 7.22 2.99 -4.40
N PHE A 74 7.74 3.74 -5.37
CA PHE A 74 8.20 5.10 -5.21
C PHE A 74 7.41 6.04 -6.12
N ASP A 75 7.28 7.28 -5.74
CA ASP A 75 6.69 8.30 -6.58
C ASP A 75 7.71 8.67 -7.69
N ARG A 76 7.23 8.73 -8.93
CA ARG A 76 8.09 8.99 -10.10
C ARG A 76 8.67 10.41 -10.12
N LYS A 77 7.98 11.37 -9.52
CA LYS A 77 8.35 12.79 -9.57
C LYS A 77 9.29 13.16 -8.45
N THR A 78 9.02 12.66 -7.25
CA THR A 78 9.76 13.04 -6.03
C THR A 78 10.78 12.00 -5.59
N GLY A 79 10.67 10.75 -6.08
CA GLY A 79 11.50 9.63 -5.63
C GLY A 79 11.16 9.15 -4.22
N THR A 80 10.18 9.77 -3.54
CA THR A 80 9.76 9.35 -2.20
C THR A 80 9.05 8.01 -2.23
N ARG A 81 9.16 7.27 -1.13
CA ARG A 81 8.42 6.02 -0.95
C ARG A 81 6.91 6.34 -0.97
N LYS A 82 6.17 5.64 -1.82
CA LYS A 82 4.72 5.80 -1.98
C LYS A 82 3.94 4.71 -1.27
N ARG A 83 4.40 3.46 -1.38
CA ARG A 83 3.77 2.30 -0.73
C ARG A 83 4.78 1.27 -0.32
N GLU A 84 4.49 0.58 0.77
CA GLU A 84 5.20 -0.65 1.15
C GLU A 84 4.23 -1.66 1.73
N PHE A 85 4.42 -2.92 1.40
CA PHE A 85 3.61 -4.02 1.92
C PHE A 85 4.29 -5.35 1.71
N TYR A 86 3.86 -6.36 2.46
CA TYR A 86 4.31 -7.73 2.27
C TYR A 86 3.29 -8.54 1.49
N MET A 87 3.81 -9.38 0.60
CA MET A 87 3.06 -10.41 -0.11
C MET A 87 3.42 -11.78 0.42
N LYS A 88 2.44 -12.68 0.44
CA LYS A 88 2.61 -14.10 0.74
C LYS A 88 1.68 -14.91 -0.15
N ASN A 89 2.26 -15.73 -1.04
CA ASN A 89 1.51 -16.49 -2.02
C ASN A 89 0.50 -15.62 -2.79
N ASP A 90 0.95 -14.54 -3.44
CA ASP A 90 0.17 -13.59 -4.25
C ASP A 90 -0.92 -12.85 -3.46
N ARG A 91 -0.83 -12.79 -2.12
CA ARG A 91 -1.80 -12.09 -1.28
C ARG A 91 -1.10 -11.17 -0.30
N LYS A 92 -1.68 -10.00 -0.06
CA LYS A 92 -1.18 -9.09 0.99
C LYS A 92 -1.25 -9.77 2.35
N GLU A 93 -0.16 -9.67 3.12
CA GLU A 93 -0.02 -10.24 4.46
C GLU A 93 0.75 -9.28 5.36
N GLY A 94 0.29 -9.05 6.58
CA GLY A 94 0.94 -8.12 7.50
C GLY A 94 0.65 -6.65 7.21
N LEU A 95 1.60 -5.78 7.50
CA LEU A 95 1.43 -4.34 7.37
C LEU A 95 1.48 -3.88 5.91
N TYR A 96 0.55 -3.00 5.57
CA TYR A 96 0.50 -2.21 4.35
C TYR A 96 0.54 -0.73 4.73
N ARG A 97 1.37 0.07 4.07
CA ARG A 97 1.53 1.49 4.31
C ARG A 97 1.50 2.29 3.02
N GLU A 98 0.90 3.49 3.08
CA GLU A 98 1.01 4.52 2.05
C GLU A 98 1.55 5.80 2.66
N TYR A 99 2.34 6.50 1.87
CA TYR A 99 3.01 7.73 2.25
C TYR A 99 2.62 8.85 1.29
N ASP A 100 2.57 10.06 1.79
CA ASP A 100 2.42 11.27 0.98
C ASP A 100 3.66 11.42 0.08
N PRO A 101 3.50 11.51 -1.24
CA PRO A 101 4.63 11.60 -2.16
C PRO A 101 5.40 12.92 -2.08
N GLU A 102 4.82 13.98 -1.51
CA GLU A 102 5.47 15.29 -1.44
C GLU A 102 6.37 15.44 -0.20
N ASN A 103 5.94 14.91 0.95
CA ASN A 103 6.65 15.05 2.21
C ASN A 103 7.13 13.72 2.83
N GLY A 104 6.68 12.57 2.29
CA GLY A 104 7.06 11.25 2.80
C GLY A 104 6.36 10.83 4.10
N GLU A 105 5.39 11.62 4.57
CA GLU A 105 4.65 11.30 5.79
C GLU A 105 3.68 10.14 5.57
N LEU A 106 3.47 9.33 6.62
CA LEU A 106 2.51 8.24 6.60
C LEU A 106 1.08 8.81 6.51
N ILE A 107 0.30 8.37 5.52
CA ILE A 107 -1.10 8.79 5.33
C ILE A 107 -2.10 7.64 5.47
N TYR A 108 -1.62 6.42 5.36
CA TYR A 108 -2.46 5.22 5.49
C TYR A 108 -1.66 4.03 6.01
N GLU A 109 -2.24 3.28 6.94
CA GLU A 109 -1.68 2.00 7.40
C GLU A 109 -2.83 1.02 7.68
N ALA A 110 -2.67 -0.24 7.25
CA ALA A 110 -3.61 -1.30 7.54
C ALA A 110 -2.90 -2.64 7.72
N THR A 111 -3.50 -3.52 8.52
CA THR A 111 -3.04 -4.90 8.68
C THR A 111 -3.85 -5.81 7.77
N TYR A 112 -3.16 -6.58 6.93
CA TYR A 112 -3.75 -7.55 6.02
C TYR A 112 -3.51 -8.97 6.48
N GLN A 113 -4.48 -9.83 6.23
CA GLN A 113 -4.37 -11.28 6.38
C GLN A 113 -5.11 -11.95 5.22
N TYR A 114 -4.42 -12.84 4.50
CA TYR A 114 -4.97 -13.52 3.32
C TYR A 114 -5.57 -12.57 2.27
N GLY A 115 -4.96 -11.40 2.06
CA GLY A 115 -5.37 -10.40 1.09
C GLY A 115 -6.54 -9.50 1.52
N ARG A 116 -7.03 -9.61 2.76
CA ARG A 116 -8.10 -8.77 3.31
C ARG A 116 -7.61 -8.00 4.52
N ILE A 117 -8.14 -6.81 4.74
CA ILE A 117 -7.87 -6.07 5.97
C ILE A 117 -8.41 -6.89 7.14
N ASN A 118 -7.55 -7.21 8.10
CA ASN A 118 -7.91 -7.95 9.31
C ASN A 118 -7.04 -7.44 10.46
N GLY A 119 -7.61 -6.61 11.32
CA GLY A 119 -6.91 -5.87 12.35
C GLY A 119 -7.17 -4.37 12.26
N LYS A 120 -6.20 -3.57 12.66
CA LYS A 120 -6.33 -2.11 12.64
C LYS A 120 -6.06 -1.53 11.25
N GLU A 121 -6.83 -0.50 10.92
CA GLU A 121 -6.60 0.43 9.82
C GLU A 121 -6.53 1.84 10.41
N ARG A 122 -5.62 2.66 9.91
CA ARG A 122 -5.65 4.10 10.17
C ARG A 122 -5.45 4.89 8.88
N ARG A 123 -6.19 5.97 8.75
CA ARG A 123 -6.18 6.85 7.58
C ARG A 123 -6.16 8.30 8.00
N LEU A 124 -5.26 9.06 7.42
CA LEU A 124 -5.20 10.52 7.60
C LEU A 124 -6.34 11.16 6.78
N ILE A 125 -7.13 12.00 7.45
CA ILE A 125 -8.17 12.83 6.83
C ILE A 125 -7.71 14.28 6.92
N VAL A 126 -7.43 14.86 5.75
CA VAL A 126 -7.01 16.26 5.62
C VAL A 126 -8.25 17.13 5.44
N THR A 127 -8.37 18.17 6.26
CA THR A 127 -9.51 19.10 6.19
C THR A 127 -9.04 20.56 6.26
N ASN A 128 -9.93 21.49 5.91
CA ASN A 128 -9.64 22.93 5.96
C ASN A 128 -9.49 23.47 7.39
N ARG A 129 -9.87 22.72 8.41
CA ARG A 129 -9.86 23.19 9.80
C ARG A 129 -8.83 22.46 10.66
N TYR A 130 -8.95 21.14 10.74
CA TYR A 130 -8.05 20.30 11.53
C TYR A 130 -7.97 18.91 10.90
N ASP A 131 -6.77 18.45 10.64
CA ASP A 131 -6.52 17.09 10.19
C ASP A 131 -6.67 16.12 11.35
N TYR A 132 -7.09 14.90 11.02
CA TYR A 132 -7.27 13.85 12.01
C TYR A 132 -7.02 12.46 11.41
N TRP A 133 -6.59 11.56 12.26
CA TRP A 133 -6.53 10.14 11.96
C TRP A 133 -7.89 9.49 12.23
N GLU A 134 -8.41 8.74 11.28
CA GLU A 134 -9.45 7.74 11.54
C GLU A 134 -8.78 6.40 11.80
N ILE A 135 -9.20 5.72 12.88
CA ILE A 135 -8.69 4.44 13.31
C ILE A 135 -9.87 3.48 13.44
N SER A 136 -9.84 2.45 12.63
CA SER A 136 -10.91 1.46 12.51
C SER A 136 -10.37 0.06 12.78
N THR A 137 -11.26 -0.81 13.27
CA THR A 137 -10.96 -2.24 13.39
C THR A 137 -11.71 -3.02 12.33
N TYR A 138 -11.04 -3.96 11.69
CA TYR A 138 -11.59 -4.81 10.64
C TYR A 138 -11.48 -6.29 11.02
N ILE A 139 -12.50 -7.04 10.66
CA ILE A 139 -12.52 -8.50 10.75
C ILE A 139 -12.91 -9.05 9.37
N ASN A 140 -11.99 -9.79 8.74
CA ASN A 140 -12.18 -10.38 7.41
C ASN A 140 -12.64 -9.37 6.33
N GLY A 141 -12.08 -8.16 6.33
CA GLY A 141 -12.37 -7.09 5.36
C GLY A 141 -13.63 -6.28 5.64
N ARG A 142 -14.30 -6.50 6.78
CA ARG A 142 -15.46 -5.71 7.21
C ARG A 142 -15.14 -4.96 8.49
N GLN A 143 -15.43 -3.66 8.50
CA GLN A 143 -15.26 -2.83 9.69
C GLN A 143 -16.14 -3.40 10.82
N SER A 144 -15.52 -3.82 11.92
CA SER A 144 -16.19 -4.44 13.07
C SER A 144 -15.31 -4.26 14.30
N GLY A 145 -15.87 -3.62 15.34
CA GLY A 145 -15.17 -3.29 16.57
C GLY A 145 -15.04 -1.79 16.80
N PRO A 146 -14.14 -1.38 17.68
CA PRO A 146 -13.92 0.02 18.02
C PRO A 146 -13.55 0.88 16.81
N PHE A 147 -14.14 2.08 16.78
CA PHE A 147 -13.76 3.18 15.92
C PHE A 147 -13.35 4.37 16.78
N GLU A 148 -12.27 5.03 16.41
CA GLU A 148 -11.90 6.33 16.95
C GLU A 148 -11.33 7.22 15.85
N SER A 149 -11.47 8.53 16.00
CA SER A 149 -10.65 9.49 15.28
C SER A 149 -9.93 10.41 16.25
N ARG A 150 -8.71 10.86 15.86
CA ARG A 150 -7.84 11.66 16.69
C ARG A 150 -7.29 12.85 15.91
N TYR A 151 -7.32 14.03 16.52
CA TYR A 151 -6.71 15.21 15.93
C TYR A 151 -5.20 15.05 15.80
N VAL A 152 -4.64 15.35 14.62
CA VAL A 152 -3.18 15.32 14.38
C VAL A 152 -2.44 16.26 15.31
N LYS A 153 -3.01 17.44 15.55
CA LYS A 153 -2.38 18.53 16.33
C LYS A 153 -2.01 18.15 17.76
N ASN A 154 -2.82 17.34 18.44
CA ASN A 154 -2.66 17.10 19.89
C ASN A 154 -3.01 15.67 20.33
N ASP A 155 -3.28 14.77 19.39
CA ASP A 155 -3.67 13.36 19.59
C ASP A 155 -4.93 13.14 20.46
N ARG A 156 -5.75 14.18 20.67
CA ARG A 156 -7.00 14.05 21.40
C ARG A 156 -8.05 13.35 20.55
N ILE A 157 -8.90 12.59 21.20
CA ILE A 157 -10.06 11.96 20.56
C ILE A 157 -10.96 13.05 19.98
N ARG A 158 -11.31 12.90 18.70
CA ARG A 158 -12.31 13.68 18.01
C ARG A 158 -13.66 12.95 17.96
N GLU A 159 -13.67 11.68 17.61
CA GLU A 159 -14.87 10.87 17.53
C GLU A 159 -14.59 9.47 18.05
N VAL A 160 -15.57 8.85 18.71
CA VAL A 160 -15.45 7.48 19.21
C VAL A 160 -16.80 6.78 19.17
N GLY A 161 -16.77 5.50 18.81
CA GLY A 161 -17.94 4.64 18.76
C GLY A 161 -17.58 3.20 18.39
N GLU A 162 -18.56 2.45 17.98
CA GLU A 162 -18.40 1.05 17.58
C GLU A 162 -19.04 0.79 16.22
N CYS A 163 -18.40 -0.06 15.42
CA CYS A 163 -18.93 -0.55 14.16
C CYS A 163 -19.17 -2.06 14.20
N ARG A 164 -20.17 -2.52 13.46
CA ARG A 164 -20.44 -3.94 13.24
C ARG A 164 -20.83 -4.18 11.78
N ASN A 165 -20.08 -5.03 11.11
CA ASN A 165 -20.31 -5.36 9.68
C ASN A 165 -20.40 -4.13 8.77
N GLY A 166 -19.57 -3.09 9.01
CA GLY A 166 -19.52 -1.87 8.23
C GLY A 166 -20.58 -0.83 8.58
N ARG A 167 -21.31 -1.01 9.66
CA ARG A 167 -22.33 -0.06 10.14
C ARG A 167 -21.98 0.45 11.53
N ARG A 168 -22.24 1.72 11.79
CA ARG A 168 -22.18 2.31 13.13
C ARG A 168 -23.26 1.69 13.99
N ILE A 169 -22.93 1.41 15.24
CA ILE A 169 -23.87 0.86 16.24
C ILE A 169 -23.66 1.53 17.60
N GLY A 170 -24.72 1.56 18.42
CA GLY A 170 -24.65 2.02 19.80
C GLY A 170 -24.30 3.49 19.92
N ARG A 171 -23.67 3.83 21.01
CA ARG A 171 -23.41 5.21 21.42
C ARG A 171 -22.17 5.78 20.75
N TRP A 172 -22.32 6.97 20.13
CA TRP A 172 -21.25 7.73 19.49
C TRP A 172 -21.05 9.07 20.17
N LYS A 173 -19.79 9.52 20.26
CA LYS A 173 -19.42 10.80 20.85
C LYS A 173 -18.49 11.55 19.90
N LEU A 174 -18.71 12.87 19.81
CA LEU A 174 -17.87 13.80 19.08
C LEU A 174 -17.37 14.87 20.05
N TYR A 175 -16.08 15.17 19.96
CA TYR A 175 -15.39 16.14 20.79
C TYR A 175 -14.73 17.22 19.92
N ASP A 176 -14.64 18.44 20.41
CA ASP A 176 -13.84 19.50 19.80
C ASP A 176 -12.33 19.28 20.01
N ILE A 177 -11.51 20.17 19.41
CA ILE A 177 -10.04 20.09 19.48
C ILE A 177 -9.52 20.25 20.92
N ASP A 178 -10.28 20.89 21.80
CA ASP A 178 -9.94 21.10 23.22
C ASP A 178 -10.40 19.93 24.12
N GLY A 179 -11.12 18.96 23.55
CA GLY A 179 -11.60 17.76 24.21
C GLY A 179 -12.96 17.94 24.90
N LYS A 180 -13.69 19.01 24.60
CA LYS A 180 -15.04 19.24 25.08
C LYS A 180 -16.02 18.45 24.24
N LEU A 181 -16.98 17.76 24.88
CA LEU A 181 -18.04 17.03 24.21
C LEU A 181 -18.93 18.01 23.41
N GLU A 182 -18.98 17.84 22.10
CA GLU A 182 -19.85 18.61 21.19
C GLU A 182 -21.19 17.92 20.93
N LYS A 183 -21.14 16.58 20.75
CA LYS A 183 -22.30 15.78 20.38
C LYS A 183 -22.22 14.36 20.93
N GLU A 184 -23.36 13.86 21.36
CA GLU A 184 -23.56 12.45 21.69
C GLU A 184 -24.86 11.96 21.04
N TRP A 185 -24.84 10.77 20.46
CA TRP A 185 -26.02 10.19 19.82
C TRP A 185 -25.99 8.66 19.86
N GLU A 186 -27.13 8.04 19.60
CA GLU A 186 -27.30 6.60 19.52
C GLU A 186 -27.58 6.20 18.07
N GLU A 187 -26.79 5.29 17.51
CA GLU A 187 -27.07 4.67 16.22
C GLU A 187 -27.99 3.47 16.45
N THR A 188 -29.22 3.60 16.03
CA THR A 188 -30.21 2.50 16.04
C THR A 188 -30.03 1.60 14.83
N LYS A 189 -30.27 0.30 15.02
CA LYS A 189 -30.14 -0.75 13.99
C LYS A 189 -30.98 -0.50 12.75
#